data_bac20f2728465f53699dc94b342bfb28
#
_entry.id   bac20f2728465f53699dc94b342bfb28
#
_cell.length_a   1.000
_cell.length_b   1.000
_cell.length_c   1.000
_cell.angle_alpha   90.00
_cell.angle_beta   90.00
_cell.angle_gamma   90.00
#
_symmetry.space_group_name_H-M   'P 1'
#
loop_
_entity.id
_entity.type
_entity.pdbx_description
1 polymer ?
#
loop_
_entity_poly.entity_id
_entity_poly.type
_entity_poly.pdbx_seq_one_letter_code
_entity_poly.pdbx_strand_id
1 'polypeptide(L)'
;MSRISQWGGAALKAGLILLLASTSATAQERPLPMPLAANWDIGIWAGGATGEENTNSFAEAQIWTAGFFLGRRITGEIGRGWRRGRLQYGLDVVPLFVTSRSQRIHGSAFDPVILRWNSSLHRGRLAPYLELGGGAVATSANLPPGNTSSFNFLAKGGGGVHLFTRNRQSLDLGCTWWHVSNANLGVRNPEFNGVQLTVGYHWFK
;
A
#
# COMPACT_ATOMS: atom_id res chain seq x y z
N MET A 1 22.43 -21.08 39.31
CA MET A 1 21.89 -19.70 39.56
C MET A 1 22.08 -18.90 38.26
N SER A 2 21.08 -18.89 37.41
CA SER A 2 21.09 -18.22 36.13
C SER A 2 20.14 -17.02 36.18
N ARG A 3 20.65 -15.85 35.89
CA ARG A 3 19.85 -14.63 35.80
C ARG A 3 19.20 -14.58 34.42
N ILE A 4 17.90 -14.65 34.40
CA ILE A 4 17.05 -14.38 33.24
C ILE A 4 17.03 -12.87 33.04
N SER A 5 17.62 -12.36 31.97
CA SER A 5 17.44 -10.97 31.54
C SER A 5 16.20 -10.91 30.65
N GLN A 6 15.11 -10.39 31.20
CA GLN A 6 13.96 -9.94 30.44
C GLN A 6 14.33 -8.64 29.73
N TRP A 7 14.43 -8.67 28.43
CA TRP A 7 14.32 -7.47 27.59
C TRP A 7 12.98 -7.52 26.88
N GLY A 8 12.07 -6.72 27.40
CA GLY A 8 10.77 -6.51 26.82
C GLY A 8 10.87 -5.86 25.44
N GLY A 9 10.38 -6.55 24.45
CA GLY A 9 10.20 -6.00 23.13
C GLY A 9 9.23 -4.82 23.17
N ALA A 10 9.73 -3.62 22.96
CA ALA A 10 8.90 -2.47 22.70
C ALA A 10 8.28 -2.64 21.32
N ALA A 11 7.05 -3.18 21.29
CA ALA A 11 6.21 -3.12 20.11
C ALA A 11 6.02 -1.65 19.73
N LEU A 12 6.66 -1.24 18.67
CA LEU A 12 6.45 0.07 18.08
C LEU A 12 5.04 0.07 17.50
N LYS A 13 4.07 0.43 18.36
CA LYS A 13 2.71 0.74 17.91
C LYS A 13 2.82 2.04 17.12
N ALA A 14 3.03 1.92 15.82
CA ALA A 14 2.87 3.02 14.89
C ALA A 14 1.38 3.39 14.86
N GLY A 15 0.92 4.07 15.90
CA GLY A 15 -0.37 4.71 15.92
C GLY A 15 -0.33 5.83 14.89
N LEU A 16 -1.01 5.65 13.78
CA LEU A 16 -1.35 6.73 12.87
C LEU A 16 -2.27 7.68 13.64
N ILE A 17 -1.69 8.62 14.39
CA ILE A 17 -2.44 9.68 15.04
C ILE A 17 -2.90 10.63 13.94
N LEU A 18 -4.09 10.38 13.40
CA LEU A 18 -4.85 11.38 12.67
C LEU A 18 -5.23 12.45 13.70
N LEU A 19 -4.46 13.52 13.78
CA LEU A 19 -4.82 14.71 14.54
C LEU A 19 -6.04 15.37 13.86
N LEU A 20 -7.24 14.93 14.24
CA LEU A 20 -8.49 15.62 13.96
C LEU A 20 -8.58 16.82 14.91
N ALA A 21 -7.93 17.91 14.55
CA ALA A 21 -8.21 19.20 15.16
C ALA A 21 -9.60 19.64 14.71
N SER A 22 -10.59 19.44 15.54
CA SER A 22 -11.95 19.96 15.41
C SER A 22 -11.92 21.47 15.61
N THR A 23 -11.74 22.21 14.52
CA THR A 23 -12.14 23.61 14.46
C THR A 23 -13.48 23.66 13.75
N SER A 24 -14.53 24.03 14.49
CA SER A 24 -15.84 24.37 13.94
C SER A 24 -15.75 25.66 13.14
N ALA A 25 -15.19 25.59 11.96
CA ALA A 25 -15.32 26.60 10.94
C ALA A 25 -16.50 26.20 10.05
N THR A 26 -17.47 27.07 9.89
CA THR A 26 -18.49 26.94 8.85
C THR A 26 -17.80 26.61 7.54
N ALA A 27 -17.87 25.35 7.16
CA ALA A 27 -17.19 24.86 5.97
C ALA A 27 -17.94 25.42 4.76
N GLN A 28 -17.47 26.53 4.26
CA GLN A 28 -17.77 26.96 2.91
C GLN A 28 -17.31 25.79 2.02
N GLU A 29 -18.25 25.12 1.36
CA GLU A 29 -17.96 24.00 0.46
C GLU A 29 -16.97 24.46 -0.61
N ARG A 30 -15.69 24.27 -0.34
CA ARG A 30 -14.67 24.47 -1.37
C ARG A 30 -14.88 23.42 -2.44
N PRO A 31 -14.96 23.80 -3.72
CA PRO A 31 -15.07 22.83 -4.79
C PRO A 31 -13.98 21.77 -4.62
N LEU A 32 -14.37 20.49 -4.72
CA LEU A 32 -13.43 19.39 -4.74
C LEU A 32 -12.31 19.70 -5.73
N PRO A 33 -11.04 19.39 -5.40
CA PRO A 33 -10.01 19.46 -6.41
C PRO A 33 -10.50 18.66 -7.62
N MET A 34 -10.61 19.30 -8.76
CA MET A 34 -11.08 18.74 -10.05
C MET A 34 -10.56 17.31 -10.33
N PRO A 35 -9.32 16.93 -9.91
CA PRO A 35 -8.77 15.61 -10.12
C PRO A 35 -9.60 14.46 -9.57
N LEU A 36 -10.16 14.59 -8.37
CA LEU A 36 -10.96 13.51 -7.77
C LEU A 36 -12.29 13.26 -8.52
N ALA A 37 -12.71 14.18 -9.39
CA ALA A 37 -13.83 13.99 -10.29
C ALA A 37 -13.45 13.28 -11.59
N ALA A 38 -12.17 13.09 -11.88
CA ALA A 38 -11.69 12.41 -13.07
C ALA A 38 -12.13 10.94 -13.10
N ASN A 39 -12.25 10.37 -14.29
CA ASN A 39 -12.64 8.98 -14.46
C ASN A 39 -11.45 8.03 -14.36
N TRP A 40 -10.27 8.49 -14.74
CA TRP A 40 -9.05 7.71 -14.78
C TRP A 40 -7.96 8.31 -13.90
N ASP A 41 -7.21 7.44 -13.29
CA ASP A 41 -6.04 7.72 -12.49
C ASP A 41 -4.88 6.84 -13.01
N ILE A 42 -3.85 7.47 -13.52
CA ILE A 42 -2.67 6.80 -14.06
C ILE A 42 -1.49 7.21 -13.18
N GLY A 43 -0.80 6.26 -12.59
CA GLY A 43 0.30 6.53 -11.67
C GLY A 43 1.57 5.76 -12.01
N ILE A 44 2.69 6.33 -11.59
CA ILE A 44 3.97 5.63 -11.44
C ILE A 44 4.37 5.72 -9.97
N TRP A 45 4.94 4.67 -9.44
CA TRP A 45 5.31 4.66 -8.03
C TRP A 45 6.53 3.78 -7.76
N ALA A 46 7.20 4.05 -6.64
CA ALA A 46 8.24 3.20 -6.09
C ALA A 46 8.08 3.11 -4.58
N GLY A 47 8.58 2.04 -3.99
CA GLY A 47 8.47 1.84 -2.55
C GLY A 47 9.39 0.78 -2.00
N GLY A 48 9.45 0.74 -0.68
CA GLY A 48 10.16 -0.26 0.08
C GLY A 48 9.28 -0.87 1.16
N ALA A 49 9.38 -2.18 1.33
CA ALA A 49 8.71 -2.91 2.40
C ALA A 49 9.73 -3.54 3.35
N THR A 50 9.41 -3.52 4.63
CA THR A 50 10.16 -4.22 5.67
C THR A 50 9.23 -5.18 6.39
N GLY A 51 9.72 -6.42 6.62
CA GLY A 51 8.94 -7.46 7.30
C GLY A 51 8.89 -7.28 8.80
N GLU A 52 7.89 -7.90 9.41
CA GLU A 52 7.72 -8.06 10.84
C GLU A 52 8.10 -9.49 11.24
N GLU A 53 8.85 -9.63 12.33
CA GLU A 53 9.18 -10.95 12.89
C GLU A 53 7.94 -11.58 13.52
N ASN A 54 7.55 -12.75 13.01
CA ASN A 54 6.65 -13.65 13.71
C ASN A 54 7.06 -15.11 13.44
N THR A 55 6.40 -16.05 14.09
CA THR A 55 6.81 -17.47 14.14
C THR A 55 6.94 -18.14 12.75
N ASN A 56 6.29 -17.63 11.71
CA ASN A 56 6.30 -18.20 10.35
C ASN A 56 6.76 -17.18 9.29
N SER A 57 7.30 -16.06 9.70
CA SER A 57 7.68 -14.94 8.81
C SER A 57 9.17 -15.02 8.43
N PHE A 58 9.48 -14.65 7.20
CA PHE A 58 10.86 -14.34 6.79
C PHE A 58 11.09 -12.80 6.83
N ALA A 59 11.05 -12.26 8.01
CA ALA A 59 11.13 -10.82 8.30
C ALA A 59 12.44 -10.14 7.89
N GLU A 60 13.52 -10.91 7.72
CA GLU A 60 14.83 -10.37 7.36
C GLU A 60 14.89 -9.80 5.93
N ALA A 61 13.91 -10.11 5.09
CA ALA A 61 13.87 -9.56 3.73
C ALA A 61 13.42 -8.10 3.75
N GLN A 62 14.12 -7.28 2.97
CA GLN A 62 13.61 -6.00 2.51
C GLN A 62 13.20 -6.14 1.06
N ILE A 63 12.05 -5.60 0.71
CA ILE A 63 11.50 -5.68 -0.64
C ILE A 63 11.44 -4.27 -1.23
N TRP A 64 12.05 -4.09 -2.39
CA TRP A 64 12.00 -2.85 -3.17
C TRP A 64 11.16 -3.09 -4.41
N THR A 65 10.27 -2.16 -4.69
CA THR A 65 9.32 -2.28 -5.80
C THR A 65 9.18 -0.98 -6.54
N ALA A 66 8.89 -1.08 -7.84
CA ALA A 66 8.41 0.06 -8.62
C ALA A 66 7.41 -0.43 -9.66
N GLY A 67 6.39 0.37 -9.90
CA GLY A 67 5.28 -0.05 -10.74
C GLY A 67 4.45 1.07 -11.33
N PHE A 68 3.42 0.64 -12.03
CA PHE A 68 2.44 1.47 -12.72
C PHE A 68 1.06 1.16 -12.16
N PHE A 69 0.36 2.20 -11.76
CA PHE A 69 -1.03 2.13 -11.33
C PHE A 69 -1.96 2.59 -12.44
N LEU A 70 -3.05 1.85 -12.66
CA LEU A 70 -4.15 2.28 -13.48
C LEU A 70 -5.46 2.13 -12.71
N GLY A 71 -6.12 3.23 -12.42
CA GLY A 71 -7.37 3.29 -11.68
C GLY A 71 -8.52 3.85 -12.51
N ARG A 72 -9.71 3.32 -12.28
CA ARG A 72 -10.96 3.83 -12.85
C ARG A 72 -11.98 4.07 -11.74
N ARG A 73 -12.53 5.26 -11.70
CA ARG A 73 -13.64 5.57 -10.81
C ARG A 73 -14.86 4.73 -11.17
N ILE A 74 -15.45 4.06 -10.18
CA ILE A 74 -16.64 3.21 -10.35
C ILE A 74 -17.89 3.81 -9.71
N THR A 75 -17.74 4.78 -8.78
CA THR A 75 -18.90 5.46 -8.20
C THR A 75 -18.82 6.97 -8.38
N GLY A 76 -19.98 7.63 -8.36
CA GLY A 76 -20.05 9.03 -7.99
C GLY A 76 -19.65 9.24 -6.53
N GLU A 77 -19.90 10.43 -6.01
CA GLU A 77 -19.68 10.69 -4.59
C GLU A 77 -20.76 10.01 -3.75
N ILE A 78 -20.36 9.21 -2.79
CA ILE A 78 -21.25 8.48 -1.86
C ILE A 78 -20.81 8.71 -0.42
N GLY A 79 -21.73 8.43 0.53
CA GLY A 79 -21.51 8.64 1.95
C GLY A 79 -21.83 10.04 2.44
N ARG A 80 -21.67 10.27 3.75
CA ARG A 80 -21.92 11.56 4.42
C ARG A 80 -20.83 11.86 5.44
N GLY A 81 -20.58 13.14 5.70
CA GLY A 81 -19.57 13.57 6.66
C GLY A 81 -18.19 13.02 6.32
N TRP A 82 -17.49 12.46 7.30
CA TRP A 82 -16.14 11.93 7.13
C TRP A 82 -16.04 10.68 6.24
N ARG A 83 -17.18 9.97 6.01
CA ARG A 83 -17.27 8.81 5.10
C ARG A 83 -17.59 9.21 3.65
N ARG A 84 -17.66 10.50 3.35
CA ARG A 84 -17.93 10.99 1.99
C ARG A 84 -16.72 10.73 1.10
N GLY A 85 -16.93 10.11 -0.05
CA GLY A 85 -15.85 9.77 -0.98
C GLY A 85 -16.33 9.08 -2.24
N ARG A 86 -15.38 8.56 -3.00
CA ARG A 86 -15.60 7.85 -4.27
C ARG A 86 -14.81 6.56 -4.28
N LEU A 87 -15.45 5.50 -4.76
CA LEU A 87 -14.80 4.23 -4.95
C LEU A 87 -14.16 4.18 -6.35
N GLN A 88 -12.94 3.71 -6.38
CA GLN A 88 -12.12 3.46 -7.56
C GLN A 88 -11.70 2.00 -7.58
N TYR A 89 -11.79 1.37 -8.74
CA TYR A 89 -11.14 0.11 -9.04
C TYR A 89 -9.80 0.40 -9.71
N GLY A 90 -8.78 -0.33 -9.32
CA GLY A 90 -7.44 -0.18 -9.87
C GLY A 90 -6.74 -1.51 -10.08
N LEU A 91 -5.64 -1.45 -10.79
CA LEU A 91 -4.66 -2.51 -10.94
C LEU A 91 -3.25 -1.93 -10.85
N ASP A 92 -2.29 -2.73 -10.38
CA ASP A 92 -0.86 -2.43 -10.41
C ASP A 92 -0.11 -3.44 -11.28
N VAL A 93 0.76 -2.92 -12.14
CA VAL A 93 1.80 -3.69 -12.81
C VAL A 93 3.14 -3.32 -12.19
N VAL A 94 3.82 -4.27 -11.58
CA VAL A 94 5.05 -4.07 -10.80
C VAL A 94 6.20 -4.81 -11.49
N PRO A 95 6.83 -4.22 -12.51
CA PRO A 95 7.93 -4.86 -13.25
C PRO A 95 9.20 -5.00 -12.41
N LEU A 96 9.35 -4.19 -11.37
CA LEU A 96 10.49 -4.26 -10.46
C LEU A 96 10.04 -4.74 -9.09
N PHE A 97 10.46 -5.94 -8.74
CA PHE A 97 10.38 -6.53 -7.41
C PHE A 97 11.75 -7.10 -7.06
N VAL A 98 12.40 -6.59 -6.04
CA VAL A 98 13.75 -7.01 -5.64
C VAL A 98 13.81 -7.19 -4.14
N THR A 99 14.23 -8.37 -3.70
CA THR A 99 14.56 -8.59 -2.29
C THR A 99 16.01 -8.25 -2.01
N SER A 100 16.28 -7.81 -0.79
CA SER A 100 17.62 -7.55 -0.28
C SER A 100 17.74 -8.04 1.17
N ARG A 101 18.96 -8.02 1.71
CA ARG A 101 19.41 -8.48 3.03
C ARG A 101 19.64 -9.98 3.18
N SER A 102 18.77 -10.90 2.78
CA SER A 102 19.05 -12.34 2.87
C SER A 102 19.64 -12.87 1.56
N GLN A 103 18.86 -12.81 0.50
CA GLN A 103 19.28 -13.15 -0.86
C GLN A 103 18.66 -12.15 -1.83
N ARG A 104 19.42 -11.74 -2.83
CA ARG A 104 18.88 -10.88 -3.88
C ARG A 104 18.10 -11.73 -4.87
N ILE A 105 16.79 -11.62 -4.84
CA ILE A 105 15.86 -12.27 -5.75
C ILE A 105 15.15 -11.18 -6.53
N HIS A 106 15.08 -11.33 -7.85
CA HIS A 106 14.36 -10.44 -8.74
C HIS A 106 13.01 -11.03 -9.10
N GLY A 107 12.06 -10.19 -9.41
CA GLY A 107 10.74 -10.62 -9.81
C GLY A 107 9.88 -9.49 -10.34
N SER A 108 8.63 -9.82 -10.56
CA SER A 108 7.57 -8.90 -10.92
C SER A 108 6.29 -9.28 -10.18
N ALA A 109 5.39 -8.32 -10.03
CA ALA A 109 4.07 -8.56 -9.47
C ALA A 109 2.99 -7.96 -10.35
N PHE A 110 1.79 -8.50 -10.21
CA PHE A 110 0.59 -7.99 -10.84
C PHE A 110 -0.57 -8.08 -9.84
N ASP A 111 -1.14 -6.94 -9.50
CA ASP A 111 -2.30 -6.83 -8.63
C ASP A 111 -3.53 -6.46 -9.47
N PRO A 112 -4.30 -7.44 -9.94
CA PRO A 112 -5.47 -7.20 -10.80
C PRO A 112 -6.62 -6.53 -10.07
N VAL A 113 -6.62 -6.52 -8.75
CA VAL A 113 -7.71 -5.98 -7.94
C VAL A 113 -7.16 -5.05 -6.89
N ILE A 114 -7.46 -3.77 -7.04
CA ILE A 114 -7.26 -2.74 -6.03
C ILE A 114 -8.57 -1.97 -5.90
N LEU A 115 -9.13 -1.94 -4.72
CA LEU A 115 -10.27 -1.09 -4.38
C LEU A 115 -9.76 0.09 -3.56
N ARG A 116 -9.89 1.29 -4.09
CA ARG A 116 -9.44 2.53 -3.45
C ARG A 116 -10.61 3.43 -3.14
N TRP A 117 -10.74 3.79 -1.88
CA TRP A 117 -11.68 4.80 -1.41
C TRP A 117 -10.99 6.16 -1.37
N ASN A 118 -11.28 7.02 -2.32
CA ASN A 118 -10.79 8.40 -2.34
C ASN A 118 -11.74 9.27 -1.52
N SER A 119 -11.26 9.75 -0.38
CA SER A 119 -12.06 10.60 0.50
C SER A 119 -12.36 11.94 -0.15
N SER A 120 -13.58 12.42 0.02
CA SER A 120 -13.96 13.79 -0.32
C SER A 120 -13.53 14.81 0.73
N LEU A 121 -13.05 14.34 1.89
CA LEU A 121 -12.40 15.22 2.87
C LEU A 121 -11.03 15.59 2.33
N HIS A 122 -10.84 16.86 2.10
CA HIS A 122 -9.55 17.39 1.68
C HIS A 122 -9.23 18.65 2.47
N ARG A 123 -7.96 18.83 2.77
CA ARG A 123 -7.45 20.06 3.39
C ARG A 123 -6.49 20.74 2.41
N GLY A 124 -6.98 21.78 1.75
CA GLY A 124 -6.20 22.44 0.71
C GLY A 124 -5.91 21.49 -0.46
N ARG A 125 -4.65 21.10 -0.60
CA ARG A 125 -4.17 20.19 -1.67
C ARG A 125 -4.06 18.73 -1.25
N LEU A 126 -4.36 18.39 0.00
CA LEU A 126 -4.25 17.04 0.54
C LEU A 126 -5.60 16.33 0.46
N ALA A 127 -5.64 15.14 -0.11
CA ALA A 127 -6.82 14.28 -0.13
C ALA A 127 -6.44 12.86 0.27
N PRO A 128 -6.92 12.37 1.42
CA PRO A 128 -6.60 11.02 1.87
C PRO A 128 -7.35 9.97 1.06
N TYR A 129 -6.74 8.77 1.00
CA TYR A 129 -7.39 7.57 0.46
C TYR A 129 -7.12 6.35 1.35
N LEU A 130 -7.98 5.34 1.22
CA LEU A 130 -7.78 3.99 1.74
C LEU A 130 -7.81 3.00 0.60
N GLU A 131 -7.04 1.92 0.70
CA GLU A 131 -7.04 0.88 -0.32
C GLU A 131 -6.93 -0.52 0.26
N LEU A 132 -7.52 -1.46 -0.46
CA LEU A 132 -7.38 -2.89 -0.28
C LEU A 132 -7.10 -3.50 -1.65
N GLY A 133 -6.23 -4.48 -1.70
CA GLY A 133 -5.91 -5.10 -2.98
C GLY A 133 -5.13 -6.38 -2.81
N GLY A 134 -4.83 -6.99 -3.95
CA GLY A 134 -4.02 -8.18 -3.99
C GLY A 134 -3.81 -8.71 -5.39
N GLY A 135 -2.88 -9.64 -5.46
CA GLY A 135 -2.45 -10.22 -6.72
C GLY A 135 -1.44 -11.34 -6.53
N ALA A 136 -0.49 -11.38 -7.45
CA ALA A 136 0.53 -12.41 -7.49
C ALA A 136 1.93 -11.81 -7.73
N VAL A 137 2.92 -12.51 -7.21
CA VAL A 137 4.35 -12.19 -7.35
C VAL A 137 5.04 -13.40 -7.96
N ALA A 138 5.75 -13.20 -9.05
CA ALA A 138 6.62 -14.19 -9.68
C ALA A 138 8.08 -13.75 -9.52
N THR A 139 8.93 -14.67 -9.04
CA THR A 139 10.33 -14.38 -8.71
C THR A 139 11.29 -15.32 -9.43
N SER A 140 12.54 -14.88 -9.62
CA SER A 140 13.60 -15.64 -10.30
C SER A 140 14.09 -16.87 -9.53
N ALA A 141 13.76 -16.97 -8.25
CA ALA A 141 14.04 -18.08 -7.36
C ALA A 141 12.93 -18.19 -6.31
N ASN A 142 12.90 -19.29 -5.57
CA ASN A 142 11.95 -19.47 -4.48
C ASN A 142 12.06 -18.37 -3.43
N LEU A 143 10.94 -17.84 -2.98
CA LEU A 143 10.83 -16.78 -2.00
C LEU A 143 10.03 -17.24 -0.77
N PRO A 144 10.66 -17.31 0.42
CA PRO A 144 12.09 -17.23 0.67
C PRO A 144 12.85 -18.44 0.07
N PRO A 145 14.19 -18.43 0.04
CA PRO A 145 14.96 -19.56 -0.46
C PRO A 145 14.66 -20.88 0.25
N GLY A 146 14.74 -22.00 -0.46
CA GLY A 146 14.48 -23.34 0.05
C GLY A 146 13.29 -24.03 -0.61
N ASN A 147 12.63 -24.93 0.11
CA ASN A 147 11.49 -25.72 -0.39
C ASN A 147 10.17 -24.91 -0.35
N THR A 148 10.17 -23.77 -0.98
CA THR A 148 9.06 -22.83 -1.08
C THR A 148 8.63 -22.68 -2.55
N SER A 149 8.12 -21.53 -2.95
CA SER A 149 7.69 -21.27 -4.32
C SER A 149 8.30 -20.00 -4.88
N SER A 150 8.54 -19.99 -6.18
CA SER A 150 8.84 -18.77 -6.95
C SER A 150 7.57 -18.00 -7.39
N PHE A 151 6.39 -18.59 -7.16
CA PHE A 151 5.12 -17.96 -7.38
C PHE A 151 4.38 -17.80 -6.03
N ASN A 152 4.03 -16.57 -5.69
CA ASN A 152 3.42 -16.21 -4.42
C ASN A 152 2.21 -15.32 -4.66
N PHE A 153 1.29 -15.30 -3.69
CA PHE A 153 0.15 -14.40 -3.66
C PHE A 153 0.45 -13.22 -2.74
N LEU A 154 -0.08 -12.07 -3.11
CA LEU A 154 0.02 -10.83 -2.35
C LEU A 154 -1.37 -10.37 -1.94
N ALA A 155 -1.55 -10.06 -0.67
CA ALA A 155 -2.67 -9.24 -0.17
C ALA A 155 -2.11 -7.97 0.45
N LYS A 156 -2.77 -6.84 0.21
CA LYS A 156 -2.35 -5.55 0.76
C LYS A 156 -3.54 -4.72 1.22
N GLY A 157 -3.32 -3.92 2.25
CA GLY A 157 -4.32 -2.98 2.76
C GLY A 157 -3.67 -1.82 3.49
N GLY A 158 -4.25 -0.64 3.34
CA GLY A 158 -3.71 0.56 3.96
C GLY A 158 -4.31 1.83 3.40
N GLY A 159 -3.50 2.85 3.24
CA GLY A 159 -3.95 4.12 2.69
C GLY A 159 -2.81 5.08 2.46
N GLY A 160 -3.18 6.28 2.08
CA GLY A 160 -2.22 7.31 1.78
C GLY A 160 -2.87 8.67 1.57
N VAL A 161 -2.12 9.54 0.96
CA VAL A 161 -2.55 10.89 0.68
C VAL A 161 -2.09 11.35 -0.71
N HIS A 162 -3.01 11.88 -1.49
CA HIS A 162 -2.73 12.66 -2.69
C HIS A 162 -2.35 14.09 -2.29
N LEU A 163 -1.17 14.54 -2.64
CA LEU A 163 -0.77 15.95 -2.57
C LEU A 163 -0.86 16.54 -3.98
N PHE A 164 -1.94 17.25 -4.28
CA PHE A 164 -2.14 17.86 -5.60
C PHE A 164 -1.15 18.99 -5.85
N THR A 165 -0.24 18.77 -6.79
CA THR A 165 0.78 19.73 -7.19
C THR A 165 0.26 20.70 -8.27
N ARG A 166 -0.58 20.17 -9.18
CA ARG A 166 -1.24 20.90 -10.28
C ARG A 166 -2.66 20.40 -10.47
N ASN A 167 -3.40 21.07 -11.35
CA ASN A 167 -4.67 20.54 -11.84
C ASN A 167 -4.43 19.17 -12.47
N ARG A 168 -5.11 18.13 -11.94
CA ARG A 168 -5.02 16.75 -12.43
C ARG A 168 -3.68 16.03 -12.21
N GLN A 169 -2.86 16.47 -11.26
CA GLN A 169 -1.60 15.81 -10.92
C GLN A 169 -1.38 15.82 -9.42
N SER A 170 -0.93 14.70 -8.87
CA SER A 170 -0.54 14.61 -7.46
C SER A 170 0.80 13.90 -7.27
N LEU A 171 1.48 14.28 -6.20
CA LEU A 171 2.47 13.45 -5.53
C LEU A 171 1.70 12.60 -4.51
N ASP A 172 1.96 11.31 -4.48
CA ASP A 172 1.27 10.38 -3.60
C ASP A 172 2.24 9.78 -2.58
N LEU A 173 1.79 9.71 -1.33
CA LEU A 173 2.48 9.02 -0.26
C LEU A 173 1.57 7.95 0.28
N GLY A 174 2.02 6.70 0.24
CA GLY A 174 1.25 5.53 0.68
C GLY A 174 1.94 4.77 1.80
N CYS A 175 1.13 4.13 2.63
CA CYS A 175 1.55 3.21 3.67
C CYS A 175 0.58 2.03 3.66
N THR A 176 1.07 0.83 3.29
CA THR A 176 0.26 -0.38 3.19
C THR A 176 0.91 -1.52 3.96
N TRP A 177 0.08 -2.29 4.62
CA TRP A 177 0.47 -3.58 5.14
C TRP A 177 0.40 -4.62 4.01
N TRP A 178 1.39 -5.51 3.96
CA TRP A 178 1.55 -6.56 2.97
C TRP A 178 1.57 -7.93 3.63
N HIS A 179 0.88 -8.85 3.00
CA HIS A 179 0.98 -10.27 3.27
C HIS A 179 1.34 -10.99 1.96
N VAL A 180 2.48 -11.68 1.95
CA VAL A 180 2.91 -12.50 0.82
C VAL A 180 3.09 -13.93 1.28
N SER A 181 2.47 -14.87 0.59
CA SER A 181 2.57 -16.30 0.87
C SER A 181 2.36 -17.13 -0.40
N ASN A 182 2.80 -18.36 -0.41
CA ASN A 182 2.65 -19.23 -1.58
C ASN A 182 1.37 -20.08 -1.57
N ALA A 183 0.48 -19.87 -0.61
CA ALA A 183 -0.77 -20.64 -0.47
C ALA A 183 -0.57 -22.18 -0.53
N ASN A 184 0.53 -22.68 0.04
CA ASN A 184 0.94 -24.09 0.02
C ASN A 184 1.26 -24.66 -1.38
N LEU A 185 1.64 -23.86 -2.35
CA LEU A 185 2.17 -24.32 -3.64
C LEU A 185 3.56 -24.96 -3.51
N GLY A 186 4.31 -24.65 -2.45
CA GLY A 186 5.57 -25.29 -2.08
C GLY A 186 5.40 -26.26 -0.91
N VAL A 187 6.46 -27.00 -0.60
CA VAL A 187 6.50 -27.90 0.58
C VAL A 187 6.37 -27.11 1.90
N ARG A 188 6.90 -25.89 1.91
CA ARG A 188 6.77 -24.95 3.03
C ARG A 188 6.08 -23.67 2.54
N ASN A 189 5.27 -23.07 3.42
CA ASN A 189 4.59 -21.82 3.17
C ASN A 189 4.91 -20.77 4.26
N PRO A 190 6.14 -20.28 4.34
CA PRO A 190 6.45 -19.14 5.20
C PRO A 190 5.85 -17.87 4.60
N GLU A 191 5.54 -16.93 5.47
CA GLU A 191 4.85 -15.69 5.14
C GLU A 191 5.81 -14.51 5.23
N PHE A 192 5.64 -13.52 4.37
CA PHE A 192 6.15 -12.19 4.58
C PHE A 192 4.98 -11.31 5.01
N ASN A 193 5.04 -10.83 6.24
CA ASN A 193 4.14 -9.81 6.76
C ASN A 193 4.95 -8.56 7.00
N GLY A 194 4.52 -7.43 6.47
CA GLY A 194 5.32 -6.22 6.58
C GLY A 194 4.59 -4.96 6.18
N VAL A 195 5.28 -3.84 6.35
CA VAL A 195 4.78 -2.52 5.99
C VAL A 195 5.57 -2.00 4.80
N GLN A 196 4.85 -1.56 3.78
CA GLN A 196 5.40 -0.87 2.62
C GLN A 196 5.12 0.62 2.71
N LEU A 197 6.13 1.42 2.44
CA LEU A 197 6.00 2.86 2.18
C LEU A 197 6.24 3.10 0.69
N THR A 198 5.37 3.91 0.08
CA THR A 198 5.44 4.25 -1.33
C THR A 198 5.44 5.76 -1.55
N VAL A 199 6.13 6.15 -2.61
CA VAL A 199 6.00 7.48 -3.21
C VAL A 199 5.62 7.31 -4.67
N GLY A 200 4.65 8.09 -5.15
CA GLY A 200 4.15 8.00 -6.50
C GLY A 200 3.83 9.36 -7.10
N TYR A 201 3.62 9.36 -8.40
CA TYR A 201 3.13 10.52 -9.13
C TYR A 201 1.96 10.09 -10.02
N HIS A 202 0.84 10.78 -9.89
CA HIS A 202 -0.43 10.43 -10.52
C HIS A 202 -0.94 11.51 -11.44
N TRP A 203 -1.55 11.09 -12.55
CA TRP A 203 -2.25 11.91 -13.54
C TRP A 203 -3.71 11.49 -13.59
N PHE A 204 -4.61 12.43 -13.39
CA PHE A 204 -6.06 12.24 -13.39
C PHE A 204 -6.67 12.74 -14.70
N LYS A 205 -7.48 11.90 -15.36
CA LYS A 205 -8.13 12.19 -16.67
C LYS A 205 -9.63 11.95 -16.65
#